data_5a99609e01380e87ef7d78e665cbfe0e
#
_entry.id   5a99609e01380e87ef7d78e665cbfe0e
#
_cell.length_a   1.000
_cell.length_b   1.000
_cell.length_c   1.000
_cell.angle_alpha   90.00
_cell.angle_beta   90.00
_cell.angle_gamma   90.00
#
_symmetry.space_group_name_H-M   'P 1'
#
loop_
_entity.id
_entity.type
_entity.pdbx_description
1 polymer ?
#
loop_
_entity_poly.entity_id
_entity_poly.type
_entity_poly.pdbx_seq_one_letter_code
_entity_poly.pdbx_strand_id
1 'polypeptide(L)'
;MRGSLLIVSRFLAILAMGALLVGCASSEKPKPSELEPNPSLLGIKQAWVNGLGTIGFALSVREFQGQIFLASSDGMVAAIGADSGQDVWRTKLQSALVAGVGSDGRYAAVVSRDNEVILLDAGKELWRQKLGASTQTAPYVAGGRVFVLAGDRSIAAFDAATGRKLWQQQRAVDPLILGQAGVIFGAGDTLVVGWGGRLVGLNSQSGTIRWDVPIANSRGTNEVERLVDLVAGVSRVGDVACVRAFQSAVGCINVVKGSPIWSKPANGSTGLHGDAATLFGTEGDGKLVAWNRADGERIWVNDRLRFRGLGAPLLVGRSVVVGDQAGLLHFFSREDGSLLQRIPTDNSPIAASPILVGQTLVVVTRLGKVLGFRPD
;
A
#
# COMPACT_ATOMS: atom_id res chain seq x y z
N MET A 1 21.14 70.29 16.60
CA MET A 1 20.23 69.28 17.18
C MET A 1 19.41 68.44 16.16
N ARG A 2 19.65 68.53 14.86
CA ARG A 2 18.89 67.75 13.83
C ARG A 2 19.59 66.46 13.34
N GLY A 3 20.90 66.29 13.67
CA GLY A 3 21.66 65.12 13.22
C GLY A 3 21.49 63.86 14.09
N SER A 4 21.24 63.98 15.37
CA SER A 4 21.14 62.85 16.32
C SER A 4 19.83 62.08 16.20
N LEU A 5 18.74 62.72 15.77
CA LEU A 5 17.43 62.04 15.64
C LEU A 5 17.40 61.09 14.39
N LEU A 6 18.14 61.40 13.33
CA LEU A 6 18.19 60.59 12.10
C LEU A 6 19.01 59.31 12.30
N ILE A 7 20.01 59.30 13.16
CA ILE A 7 20.84 58.11 13.46
C ILE A 7 20.08 57.14 14.34
N VAL A 8 19.33 57.60 15.35
CA VAL A 8 18.51 56.75 16.22
C VAL A 8 17.36 56.09 15.45
N SER A 9 16.73 56.82 14.52
CA SER A 9 15.67 56.29 13.64
C SER A 9 16.17 55.18 12.72
N ARG A 10 17.39 55.29 12.18
CA ARG A 10 17.98 54.24 11.32
C ARG A 10 18.38 53.00 12.10
N PHE A 11 18.87 53.14 13.33
CA PHE A 11 19.17 51.99 14.19
C PHE A 11 17.92 51.24 14.65
N LEU A 12 16.82 51.93 14.97
CA LEU A 12 15.54 51.30 15.30
C LEU A 12 14.92 50.57 14.09
N ALA A 13 15.04 51.11 12.87
CA ALA A 13 14.57 50.45 11.65
C ALA A 13 15.35 49.16 11.33
N ILE A 14 16.67 49.14 11.54
CA ILE A 14 17.51 47.95 11.34
C ILE A 14 17.22 46.88 12.43
N LEU A 15 16.99 47.28 13.69
CA LEU A 15 16.58 46.33 14.75
C LEU A 15 15.20 45.75 14.49
N ALA A 16 14.24 46.51 13.98
CA ALA A 16 12.90 46.04 13.63
C ALA A 16 12.92 45.08 12.42
N MET A 17 13.81 45.31 11.43
CA MET A 17 13.95 44.43 10.27
C MET A 17 14.68 43.11 10.63
N GLY A 18 15.59 43.11 11.63
CA GLY A 18 16.24 41.90 12.16
C GLY A 18 15.31 41.00 12.96
N ALA A 19 14.28 41.55 13.61
CA ALA A 19 13.30 40.79 14.40
C ALA A 19 12.28 40.02 13.52
N LEU A 20 12.11 40.41 12.25
CA LEU A 20 11.20 39.73 11.31
C LEU A 20 11.78 38.48 10.64
N LEU A 21 13.07 38.19 10.81
CA LEU A 21 13.76 37.05 10.18
C LEU A 21 13.82 35.79 11.08
N VAL A 22 13.34 35.82 12.31
CA VAL A 22 13.37 34.67 13.24
C VAL A 22 12.11 33.80 13.19
N GLY A 23 11.20 34.05 12.26
CA GLY A 23 9.89 33.41 12.15
C GLY A 23 9.79 32.13 11.31
N CYS A 24 10.89 31.53 10.82
CA CYS A 24 10.84 30.19 10.24
C CYS A 24 11.11 29.14 11.34
N ALA A 25 10.16 28.99 12.26
CA ALA A 25 10.12 27.79 13.09
C ALA A 25 9.86 26.62 12.14
N SER A 26 10.90 25.81 11.86
CA SER A 26 10.70 24.48 11.29
C SER A 26 9.74 23.75 12.23
N SER A 27 8.55 23.41 11.72
CA SER A 27 7.61 22.58 12.49
C SER A 27 8.32 21.25 12.74
N GLU A 28 8.80 21.02 13.96
CA GLU A 28 9.36 19.72 14.36
C GLU A 28 8.34 18.64 14.00
N LYS A 29 8.78 17.63 13.26
CA LYS A 29 7.91 16.48 12.97
C LYS A 29 7.45 15.86 14.30
N PRO A 30 6.17 15.56 14.45
CA PRO A 30 5.68 14.95 15.70
C PRO A 30 6.49 13.70 16.04
N LYS A 31 6.93 13.59 17.28
CA LYS A 31 7.69 12.43 17.76
C LYS A 31 6.75 11.22 17.87
N PRO A 32 7.24 10.00 17.52
CA PRO A 32 6.51 8.77 17.77
C PRO A 32 6.13 8.63 19.24
N SER A 33 4.92 8.15 19.52
CA SER A 33 4.50 7.86 20.88
C SER A 33 5.41 6.84 21.56
N GLU A 34 5.62 6.99 22.86
CA GLU A 34 6.28 5.98 23.68
C GLU A 34 5.49 4.66 23.66
N LEU A 35 6.23 3.57 23.79
CA LEU A 35 5.63 2.24 23.78
C LEU A 35 5.25 1.82 25.20
N GLU A 36 4.04 1.37 25.38
CA GLU A 36 3.61 0.71 26.60
C GLU A 36 4.37 -0.61 26.84
N PRO A 37 4.41 -1.10 28.07
CA PRO A 37 4.92 -2.45 28.36
C PRO A 37 4.28 -3.50 27.45
N ASN A 38 5.08 -4.47 27.01
CA ASN A 38 4.58 -5.56 26.16
C ASN A 38 3.86 -6.60 27.03
N PRO A 39 2.55 -6.83 26.86
CA PRO A 39 1.82 -7.78 27.69
C PRO A 39 2.18 -9.23 27.39
N SER A 40 2.71 -9.54 26.22
CA SER A 40 3.17 -10.87 25.79
C SER A 40 2.13 -11.99 25.99
N LEU A 41 0.91 -11.71 25.53
CA LEU A 41 -0.24 -12.63 25.71
C LEU A 41 -0.35 -13.71 24.62
N LEU A 42 0.45 -13.61 23.54
CA LEU A 42 0.41 -14.55 22.43
C LEU A 42 1.72 -15.35 22.37
N GLY A 43 1.61 -16.68 22.30
CA GLY A 43 2.72 -17.57 22.00
C GLY A 43 3.01 -17.54 20.49
N ILE A 44 3.98 -16.75 20.06
CA ILE A 44 4.38 -16.62 18.65
C ILE A 44 5.90 -16.70 18.55
N LYS A 45 6.39 -17.59 17.69
CA LYS A 45 7.82 -17.76 17.43
C LYS A 45 8.16 -17.55 15.96
N GLN A 46 9.40 -17.11 15.71
CA GLN A 46 9.95 -17.08 14.36
C GLN A 46 10.27 -18.52 13.94
N ALA A 47 9.60 -18.98 12.87
CA ALA A 47 9.78 -20.30 12.32
C ALA A 47 10.95 -20.37 11.33
N TRP A 48 11.11 -19.31 10.52
CA TRP A 48 12.17 -19.23 9.53
C TRP A 48 12.50 -17.77 9.19
N VAL A 49 13.65 -17.58 8.53
CA VAL A 49 14.08 -16.31 7.93
C VAL A 49 14.73 -16.57 6.58
N ASN A 50 14.46 -15.67 5.62
CA ASN A 50 15.11 -15.62 4.31
C ASN A 50 15.53 -14.17 4.02
N GLY A 51 16.40 -13.95 3.01
CA GLY A 51 16.85 -12.64 2.58
C GLY A 51 16.54 -12.43 1.09
N LEU A 52 16.05 -11.25 0.72
CA LEU A 52 15.71 -10.93 -0.66
C LEU A 52 16.60 -9.84 -1.26
N GLY A 53 16.96 -8.84 -0.50
CA GLY A 53 17.58 -7.57 -0.91
C GLY A 53 16.68 -6.40 -0.53
N THR A 54 17.22 -5.17 -0.56
CA THR A 54 16.52 -3.98 -0.09
C THR A 54 15.25 -3.67 -0.86
N ILE A 55 14.21 -3.24 -0.14
CA ILE A 55 12.89 -2.89 -0.69
C ILE A 55 12.74 -1.37 -0.65
N GLY A 56 12.87 -0.71 -1.81
CA GLY A 56 12.75 0.74 -1.96
C GLY A 56 11.42 1.24 -2.53
N PHE A 57 10.50 0.33 -2.85
CA PHE A 57 9.19 0.62 -3.42
C PHE A 57 8.04 0.00 -2.59
N ALA A 58 6.80 0.28 -2.95
CA ALA A 58 5.62 -0.33 -2.35
C ALA A 58 5.50 -1.79 -2.82
N LEU A 59 6.08 -2.72 -2.05
CA LEU A 59 6.07 -4.14 -2.38
C LEU A 59 4.65 -4.71 -2.23
N SER A 60 4.19 -5.39 -3.27
CA SER A 60 3.02 -6.27 -3.22
C SER A 60 3.51 -7.71 -3.04
N VAL A 61 3.24 -8.29 -1.89
CA VAL A 61 3.50 -9.72 -1.65
C VAL A 61 2.30 -10.49 -2.19
N ARG A 62 2.55 -11.45 -3.09
CA ARG A 62 1.50 -12.33 -3.63
C ARG A 62 1.68 -13.74 -3.11
N GLU A 63 0.57 -14.36 -2.80
CA GLU A 63 0.50 -15.76 -2.38
C GLU A 63 -0.28 -16.56 -3.42
N PHE A 64 0.20 -17.76 -3.70
CA PHE A 64 -0.53 -18.76 -4.47
C PHE A 64 -0.07 -20.18 -4.06
N GLN A 65 -1.01 -21.01 -3.62
CA GLN A 65 -0.78 -22.41 -3.25
C GLN A 65 0.42 -22.64 -2.31
N GLY A 66 0.54 -21.79 -1.27
CA GLY A 66 1.61 -21.89 -0.29
C GLY A 66 2.94 -21.32 -0.72
N GLN A 67 3.04 -20.71 -1.90
CA GLN A 67 4.21 -19.97 -2.36
C GLN A 67 3.97 -18.47 -2.24
N ILE A 68 4.98 -17.74 -1.84
CA ILE A 68 5.00 -16.29 -1.78
C ILE A 68 5.94 -15.73 -2.84
N PHE A 69 5.46 -14.75 -3.60
CA PHE A 69 6.19 -14.08 -4.68
C PHE A 69 6.62 -12.70 -4.21
N LEU A 70 7.91 -12.41 -4.35
CA LEU A 70 8.56 -11.24 -3.81
C LEU A 70 9.53 -10.64 -4.82
N ALA A 71 9.80 -9.33 -4.70
CA ALA A 71 10.82 -8.65 -5.49
C ALA A 71 11.55 -7.59 -4.67
N SER A 72 12.83 -7.34 -4.96
CA SER A 72 13.64 -6.29 -4.36
C SER A 72 14.03 -5.21 -5.37
N SER A 73 14.42 -4.04 -4.86
CA SER A 73 14.76 -2.88 -5.71
C SER A 73 15.98 -3.08 -6.59
N ASP A 74 16.87 -4.00 -6.21
CA ASP A 74 18.08 -4.32 -6.96
C ASP A 74 17.87 -5.37 -8.08
N GLY A 75 16.61 -5.78 -8.34
CA GLY A 75 16.25 -6.68 -9.43
C GLY A 75 16.10 -8.15 -9.05
N MET A 76 16.14 -8.51 -7.76
CA MET A 76 15.84 -9.87 -7.33
C MET A 76 14.35 -10.15 -7.40
N VAL A 77 13.95 -11.27 -7.98
CA VAL A 77 12.58 -11.80 -7.96
C VAL A 77 12.64 -13.23 -7.45
N ALA A 78 11.78 -13.60 -6.52
CA ALA A 78 11.79 -14.93 -5.93
C ALA A 78 10.37 -15.46 -5.66
N ALA A 79 10.20 -16.76 -5.76
CA ALA A 79 9.12 -17.52 -5.15
C ALA A 79 9.69 -18.34 -4.00
N ILE A 80 9.09 -18.24 -2.83
CA ILE A 80 9.54 -18.86 -1.58
C ILE A 80 8.37 -19.69 -1.02
N GLY A 81 8.65 -20.89 -0.55
CA GLY A 81 7.66 -21.68 0.18
C GLY A 81 7.30 -21.03 1.52
N ALA A 82 6.03 -20.70 1.73
CA ALA A 82 5.58 -20.02 2.96
C ALA A 82 5.81 -20.85 4.22
N ASP A 83 5.76 -22.17 4.12
CA ASP A 83 5.97 -23.06 5.24
C ASP A 83 7.44 -23.22 5.64
N SER A 84 8.35 -23.23 4.68
CA SER A 84 9.76 -23.52 4.94
C SER A 84 10.67 -22.31 4.89
N GLY A 85 10.22 -21.23 4.25
CA GLY A 85 11.08 -20.10 3.91
C GLY A 85 12.12 -20.42 2.83
N GLN A 86 12.06 -21.63 2.22
CA GLN A 86 13.02 -22.03 1.19
C GLN A 86 12.63 -21.49 -0.18
N ASP A 87 13.65 -21.15 -0.99
CA ASP A 87 13.42 -20.73 -2.37
C ASP A 87 12.83 -21.89 -3.19
N VAL A 88 11.75 -21.61 -3.89
CA VAL A 88 11.26 -22.45 -4.98
C VAL A 88 12.04 -22.11 -6.25
N TRP A 89 12.23 -20.82 -6.50
CA TRP A 89 13.13 -20.28 -7.48
C TRP A 89 13.54 -18.84 -7.10
N ARG A 90 14.69 -18.41 -7.60
CA ARG A 90 15.23 -17.07 -7.42
C ARG A 90 15.92 -16.61 -8.68
N THR A 91 15.62 -15.39 -9.13
CA THR A 91 16.17 -14.83 -10.37
C THR A 91 16.63 -13.41 -10.15
N LYS A 92 17.83 -13.10 -10.58
CA LYS A 92 18.39 -11.75 -10.61
C LYS A 92 18.21 -11.18 -12.00
N LEU A 93 17.34 -10.19 -12.13
CA LEU A 93 17.21 -9.36 -13.33
C LEU A 93 18.34 -8.33 -13.39
N GLN A 94 18.73 -7.92 -14.58
CA GLN A 94 19.76 -6.88 -14.77
C GLN A 94 19.23 -5.47 -14.54
N SER A 95 17.91 -5.31 -14.36
CA SER A 95 17.23 -4.03 -14.19
C SER A 95 16.82 -3.83 -12.74
N ALA A 96 17.02 -2.63 -12.20
CA ALA A 96 16.41 -2.22 -10.92
C ALA A 96 14.89 -2.17 -11.04
N LEU A 97 14.17 -2.55 -9.97
CA LEU A 97 12.72 -2.63 -9.96
C LEU A 97 12.09 -1.48 -9.17
N VAL A 98 10.89 -1.09 -9.60
CA VAL A 98 10.10 0.00 -9.00
C VAL A 98 8.68 -0.44 -8.61
N ALA A 99 8.20 -1.58 -9.10
CA ALA A 99 6.91 -2.15 -8.72
C ALA A 99 6.88 -3.67 -8.91
N GLY A 100 6.14 -4.35 -8.06
CA GLY A 100 5.95 -5.80 -8.11
C GLY A 100 5.57 -6.35 -6.72
N VAL A 101 5.21 -7.61 -6.64
CA VAL A 101 5.06 -8.62 -7.69
C VAL A 101 3.57 -8.82 -8.00
N GLY A 102 3.22 -8.97 -9.27
CA GLY A 102 1.96 -9.57 -9.67
C GLY A 102 2.19 -11.04 -9.97
N SER A 103 1.33 -11.93 -9.51
CA SER A 103 1.46 -13.37 -9.82
C SER A 103 0.10 -14.05 -9.81
N ASP A 104 -0.03 -15.09 -10.62
CA ASP A 104 -1.13 -16.06 -10.64
C ASP A 104 -0.66 -17.47 -10.23
N GLY A 105 0.56 -17.57 -9.68
CA GLY A 105 1.18 -18.81 -9.25
C GLY A 105 2.16 -19.40 -10.28
N ARG A 106 1.91 -19.22 -11.57
CA ARG A 106 2.84 -19.59 -12.65
C ARG A 106 3.73 -18.43 -13.05
N TYR A 107 3.10 -17.32 -13.41
CA TYR A 107 3.78 -16.13 -13.88
C TYR A 107 4.08 -15.18 -12.72
N ALA A 108 5.20 -14.47 -12.81
CA ALA A 108 5.54 -13.36 -11.94
C ALA A 108 5.85 -12.12 -12.78
N ALA A 109 5.14 -11.03 -12.52
CA ALA A 109 5.28 -9.78 -13.25
C ALA A 109 5.82 -8.67 -12.35
N VAL A 110 6.84 -7.95 -12.83
CA VAL A 110 7.47 -6.82 -12.15
C VAL A 110 7.63 -5.66 -13.12
N VAL A 111 7.92 -4.46 -12.60
CA VAL A 111 8.21 -3.28 -13.42
C VAL A 111 9.59 -2.74 -13.08
N SER A 112 10.39 -2.53 -14.12
CA SER A 112 11.74 -1.96 -14.00
C SER A 112 11.71 -0.44 -13.89
N ARG A 113 12.84 0.13 -13.43
CA ARG A 113 13.06 1.59 -13.40
C ARG A 113 13.04 2.20 -14.80
N ASP A 114 13.31 1.41 -15.81
CA ASP A 114 13.29 1.84 -17.22
C ASP A 114 11.87 1.80 -17.83
N ASN A 115 10.83 1.70 -16.99
CA ASN A 115 9.43 1.59 -17.40
C ASN A 115 9.17 0.38 -18.33
N GLU A 116 9.68 -0.77 -17.97
CA GLU A 116 9.39 -2.02 -18.66
C GLU A 116 8.62 -2.95 -17.71
N VAL A 117 7.50 -3.50 -18.17
CA VAL A 117 6.91 -4.67 -17.53
C VAL A 117 7.67 -5.90 -17.99
N ILE A 118 8.09 -6.70 -17.03
CA ILE A 118 8.88 -7.94 -17.25
C ILE A 118 8.06 -9.09 -16.67
N LEU A 119 7.83 -10.11 -17.50
CA LEU A 119 7.15 -11.34 -17.06
C LEU A 119 8.14 -12.49 -16.99
N LEU A 120 8.08 -13.20 -15.87
CA LEU A 120 8.82 -14.44 -15.66
C LEU A 120 7.84 -15.62 -15.64
N ASP A 121 8.24 -16.74 -16.24
CA ASP A 121 7.59 -18.05 -16.13
C ASP A 121 8.51 -18.97 -15.30
N ALA A 122 8.06 -19.40 -14.14
CA ALA A 122 8.85 -20.23 -13.21
C ALA A 122 10.29 -19.69 -12.97
N GLY A 123 10.41 -18.37 -12.82
CA GLY A 123 11.69 -17.71 -12.58
C GLY A 123 12.51 -17.38 -13.82
N LYS A 124 12.11 -17.77 -15.02
CA LYS A 124 12.80 -17.41 -16.28
C LYS A 124 12.10 -16.23 -16.93
N GLU A 125 12.86 -15.19 -17.31
CA GLU A 125 12.30 -14.08 -18.09
C GLU A 125 11.73 -14.62 -19.40
N LEU A 126 10.41 -14.39 -19.60
CA LEU A 126 9.71 -14.81 -20.80
C LEU A 126 9.70 -13.69 -21.84
N TRP A 127 9.36 -12.48 -21.39
CA TRP A 127 9.34 -11.28 -22.23
C TRP A 127 9.41 -10.02 -21.37
N ARG A 128 9.71 -8.89 -22.04
CA ARG A 128 9.57 -7.54 -21.51
C ARG A 128 8.92 -6.61 -22.52
N GLN A 129 8.15 -5.66 -22.03
CA GLN A 129 7.44 -4.68 -22.84
C GLN A 129 7.58 -3.29 -22.24
N LYS A 130 7.88 -2.30 -23.10
CA LYS A 130 7.97 -0.90 -22.71
C LYS A 130 6.59 -0.33 -22.38
N LEU A 131 6.49 0.38 -21.28
CA LEU A 131 5.28 1.11 -20.85
C LEU A 131 5.36 2.57 -21.33
N GLY A 132 4.19 3.17 -21.61
CA GLY A 132 4.09 4.57 -22.01
C GLY A 132 4.36 5.56 -20.87
N ALA A 133 4.13 5.13 -19.63
CA ALA A 133 4.35 5.94 -18.43
C ALA A 133 4.87 5.07 -17.28
N SER A 134 5.48 5.72 -16.28
CA SER A 134 5.94 5.04 -15.06
C SER A 134 4.78 4.51 -14.22
N THR A 135 5.04 3.49 -13.42
CA THR A 135 4.08 3.00 -12.44
C THR A 135 4.76 2.62 -11.13
N GLN A 136 4.02 2.77 -10.03
CA GLN A 136 4.38 2.23 -8.72
C GLN A 136 3.41 1.11 -8.29
N THR A 137 2.44 0.79 -9.14
CA THR A 137 1.47 -0.25 -8.90
C THR A 137 1.99 -1.58 -9.43
N ALA A 138 2.00 -2.60 -8.60
CA ALA A 138 2.35 -3.95 -9.02
C ALA A 138 1.41 -4.39 -10.16
N PRO A 139 1.92 -5.01 -11.24
CA PRO A 139 1.07 -5.58 -12.27
C PRO A 139 0.06 -6.57 -11.68
N TYR A 140 -1.07 -6.73 -12.31
CA TYR A 140 -2.05 -7.76 -11.95
C TYR A 140 -2.03 -8.87 -13.01
N VAL A 141 -1.77 -10.10 -12.57
CA VAL A 141 -1.69 -11.28 -13.46
C VAL A 141 -2.88 -12.18 -13.20
N ALA A 142 -3.69 -12.41 -14.21
CA ALA A 142 -4.85 -13.30 -14.14
C ALA A 142 -5.40 -13.65 -15.53
N GLY A 143 -5.94 -14.86 -15.68
CA GLY A 143 -6.66 -15.28 -16.90
C GLY A 143 -5.81 -15.21 -18.16
N GLY A 144 -4.52 -15.55 -18.09
CA GLY A 144 -3.58 -15.49 -19.20
C GLY A 144 -3.24 -14.06 -19.65
N ARG A 145 -3.43 -13.06 -18.78
CA ARG A 145 -3.13 -11.65 -19.05
C ARG A 145 -2.31 -11.01 -17.95
N VAL A 146 -1.54 -10.01 -18.34
CA VAL A 146 -0.84 -9.09 -17.44
C VAL A 146 -1.45 -7.71 -17.62
N PHE A 147 -2.00 -7.16 -16.54
CA PHE A 147 -2.59 -5.83 -16.53
C PHE A 147 -1.66 -4.85 -15.79
N VAL A 148 -1.43 -3.69 -16.37
CA VAL A 148 -0.55 -2.65 -15.79
C VAL A 148 -1.32 -1.34 -15.69
N LEU A 149 -1.49 -0.85 -14.48
CA LEU A 149 -2.02 0.49 -14.19
C LEU A 149 -0.84 1.45 -14.07
N ALA A 150 -0.72 2.37 -15.02
CA ALA A 150 0.36 3.35 -15.06
C ALA A 150 0.00 4.66 -14.33
N GLY A 151 1.02 5.46 -14.03
CA GLY A 151 0.87 6.73 -13.32
C GLY A 151 0.10 7.79 -14.08
N ASP A 152 0.10 7.76 -15.41
CA ASP A 152 -0.76 8.61 -16.24
C ASP A 152 -2.23 8.16 -16.28
N ARG A 153 -2.61 7.25 -15.39
CA ARG A 153 -3.93 6.62 -15.30
C ARG A 153 -4.32 5.82 -16.54
N SER A 154 -3.37 5.47 -17.40
CA SER A 154 -3.59 4.46 -18.41
C SER A 154 -3.58 3.06 -17.80
N ILE A 155 -4.38 2.18 -18.34
CA ILE A 155 -4.40 0.74 -18.04
C ILE A 155 -4.19 -0.02 -19.34
N ALA A 156 -3.23 -0.92 -19.35
CA ALA A 156 -2.92 -1.79 -20.49
C ALA A 156 -3.02 -3.26 -20.11
N ALA A 157 -3.46 -4.09 -21.05
CA ALA A 157 -3.43 -5.53 -20.93
C ALA A 157 -2.50 -6.13 -21.97
N PHE A 158 -1.69 -7.08 -21.52
CA PHE A 158 -0.78 -7.85 -22.36
C PHE A 158 -1.15 -9.33 -22.27
N ASP A 159 -0.98 -10.03 -23.36
CA ASP A 159 -1.05 -11.49 -23.41
C ASP A 159 0.12 -12.08 -22.60
N ALA A 160 -0.17 -12.94 -21.64
CA ALA A 160 0.87 -13.46 -20.75
C ALA A 160 1.86 -14.38 -21.47
N ALA A 161 1.43 -15.14 -22.50
CA ALA A 161 2.32 -16.05 -23.21
C ALA A 161 3.27 -15.33 -24.16
N THR A 162 2.82 -14.23 -24.81
CA THR A 162 3.55 -13.61 -25.93
C THR A 162 4.03 -12.19 -25.62
N GLY A 163 3.52 -11.53 -24.59
CA GLY A 163 3.80 -10.13 -24.29
C GLY A 163 3.11 -9.14 -25.24
N ARG A 164 2.29 -9.61 -26.19
CA ARG A 164 1.59 -8.75 -27.14
C ARG A 164 0.55 -7.90 -26.39
N LYS A 165 0.56 -6.58 -26.61
CA LYS A 165 -0.44 -5.69 -26.07
C LYS A 165 -1.80 -5.99 -26.69
N LEU A 166 -2.81 -6.30 -25.87
CA LEU A 166 -4.17 -6.66 -26.27
C LEU A 166 -5.04 -5.43 -26.41
N TRP A 167 -5.01 -4.57 -25.40
CA TRP A 167 -5.76 -3.31 -25.38
C TRP A 167 -5.10 -2.32 -24.41
N GLN A 168 -5.45 -1.07 -24.55
CA GLN A 168 -5.08 0.02 -23.65
C GLN A 168 -6.24 0.98 -23.54
N GLN A 169 -6.50 1.44 -22.32
CA GLN A 169 -7.47 2.50 -22.01
C GLN A 169 -6.77 3.61 -21.25
N GLN A 170 -7.17 4.83 -21.51
CA GLN A 170 -6.70 6.01 -20.82
C GLN A 170 -7.88 6.92 -20.53
N ARG A 171 -7.92 7.47 -19.34
CA ARG A 171 -8.92 8.47 -18.94
C ARG A 171 -8.25 9.83 -18.85
N ALA A 172 -8.83 10.82 -19.53
CA ALA A 172 -8.43 12.22 -19.34
C ALA A 172 -8.87 12.66 -17.94
N VAL A 173 -7.91 12.87 -17.04
CA VAL A 173 -8.13 13.31 -15.66
C VAL A 173 -6.98 14.27 -15.31
N ASP A 174 -7.09 14.96 -14.16
CA ASP A 174 -6.04 15.86 -13.67
C ASP A 174 -4.64 15.21 -13.72
N PRO A 175 -3.62 15.96 -14.17
CA PRO A 175 -2.28 15.40 -14.39
C PRO A 175 -1.56 15.01 -13.10
N LEU A 176 -1.97 15.54 -11.96
CA LEU A 176 -1.38 15.22 -10.67
C LEU A 176 -1.85 13.84 -10.18
N ILE A 177 -0.88 13.02 -9.79
CA ILE A 177 -1.07 11.70 -9.19
C ILE A 177 -0.29 11.59 -7.89
N LEU A 178 -0.79 10.76 -6.98
CA LEU A 178 0.00 10.33 -5.83
C LEU A 178 1.10 9.38 -6.29
N GLY A 179 2.33 9.58 -5.81
CA GLY A 179 3.43 8.66 -6.00
C GLY A 179 3.29 7.39 -5.16
N GLN A 180 2.13 6.73 -5.20
CA GLN A 180 1.81 5.53 -4.43
C GLN A 180 1.22 4.44 -5.31
N ALA A 181 1.30 3.18 -4.82
CA ALA A 181 0.66 2.06 -5.49
C ALA A 181 -0.87 2.23 -5.47
N GLY A 182 -1.48 2.10 -6.66
CA GLY A 182 -2.91 2.20 -6.86
C GLY A 182 -3.65 0.87 -6.74
N VAL A 183 -4.97 0.91 -6.89
CA VAL A 183 -5.85 -0.25 -6.82
C VAL A 183 -5.96 -0.93 -8.18
N ILE A 184 -5.67 -2.24 -8.22
CA ILE A 184 -5.95 -3.12 -9.35
C ILE A 184 -6.20 -4.55 -8.86
N PHE A 185 -7.33 -5.15 -9.25
CA PHE A 185 -7.68 -6.55 -8.92
C PHE A 185 -8.79 -7.08 -9.83
N GLY A 186 -9.01 -8.39 -9.82
CA GLY A 186 -10.08 -9.05 -10.58
C GLY A 186 -11.31 -9.36 -9.74
N ALA A 187 -12.49 -9.25 -10.34
CA ALA A 187 -13.76 -9.69 -9.78
C ALA A 187 -14.56 -10.45 -10.86
N GLY A 188 -14.45 -11.78 -10.89
CA GLY A 188 -14.93 -12.60 -11.99
C GLY A 188 -14.19 -12.21 -13.29
N ASP A 189 -14.94 -11.86 -14.32
CA ASP A 189 -14.43 -11.37 -15.60
C ASP A 189 -14.26 -9.84 -15.67
N THR A 190 -14.46 -9.15 -14.54
CA THR A 190 -14.27 -7.70 -14.41
C THR A 190 -12.91 -7.39 -13.81
N LEU A 191 -12.14 -6.57 -14.51
CA LEU A 191 -10.94 -5.94 -13.96
C LEU A 191 -11.36 -4.66 -13.24
N VAL A 192 -11.06 -4.55 -11.94
CA VAL A 192 -11.37 -3.39 -11.12
C VAL A 192 -10.13 -2.55 -10.93
N VAL A 193 -10.20 -1.26 -11.24
CA VAL A 193 -9.08 -0.32 -11.14
C VAL A 193 -9.48 0.94 -10.38
N GLY A 194 -8.51 1.52 -9.68
CA GLY A 194 -8.63 2.86 -9.09
C GLY A 194 -8.26 3.93 -10.11
N TRP A 195 -9.20 4.81 -10.46
CA TRP A 195 -8.95 5.98 -11.28
C TRP A 195 -9.31 7.25 -10.50
N GLY A 196 -8.30 7.89 -9.91
CA GLY A 196 -8.52 8.97 -8.94
C GLY A 196 -9.30 8.45 -7.73
N GLY A 197 -10.27 9.21 -7.27
CA GLY A 197 -11.16 8.82 -6.15
C GLY A 197 -12.25 7.82 -6.51
N ARG A 198 -12.16 7.11 -7.63
CA ARG A 198 -13.22 6.24 -8.16
C ARG A 198 -12.73 4.82 -8.37
N LEU A 199 -13.57 3.84 -8.09
CA LEU A 199 -13.40 2.46 -8.57
C LEU A 199 -14.13 2.30 -9.89
N VAL A 200 -13.45 1.70 -10.86
CA VAL A 200 -13.98 1.46 -12.20
C VAL A 200 -13.84 -0.01 -12.55
N GLY A 201 -14.92 -0.63 -12.93
CA GLY A 201 -14.94 -2.00 -13.44
C GLY A 201 -14.83 -2.01 -14.97
N LEU A 202 -13.83 -2.72 -15.46
CA LEU A 202 -13.56 -2.88 -16.89
C LEU A 202 -13.81 -4.32 -17.31
N ASN A 203 -14.27 -4.51 -18.53
CA ASN A 203 -14.23 -5.82 -19.17
C ASN A 203 -12.76 -6.23 -19.33
N SER A 204 -12.33 -7.34 -18.71
CA SER A 204 -10.94 -7.77 -18.72
C SER A 204 -10.42 -8.13 -20.13
N GLN A 205 -11.31 -8.44 -21.08
CA GLN A 205 -10.94 -8.81 -22.44
C GLN A 205 -10.76 -7.63 -23.39
N SER A 206 -11.58 -6.58 -23.22
CA SER A 206 -11.64 -5.44 -24.15
C SER A 206 -11.23 -4.10 -23.53
N GLY A 207 -11.16 -4.01 -22.20
CA GLY A 207 -10.93 -2.75 -21.47
C GLY A 207 -12.14 -1.82 -21.42
N THR A 208 -13.30 -2.18 -21.98
CA THR A 208 -14.50 -1.32 -21.96
C THR A 208 -15.05 -1.18 -20.55
N ILE A 209 -15.50 0.03 -20.19
CA ILE A 209 -16.05 0.33 -18.87
C ILE A 209 -17.40 -0.39 -18.71
N ARG A 210 -17.57 -1.11 -17.62
CA ARG A 210 -18.82 -1.74 -17.20
C ARG A 210 -19.56 -0.89 -16.18
N TRP A 211 -18.83 -0.34 -15.22
CA TRP A 211 -19.36 0.52 -14.18
C TRP A 211 -18.26 1.46 -13.63
N ASP A 212 -18.70 2.55 -13.00
CA ASP A 212 -17.83 3.60 -12.46
C ASP A 212 -18.46 4.19 -11.17
N VAL A 213 -17.84 3.95 -10.01
CA VAL A 213 -18.38 4.27 -8.68
C VAL A 213 -17.46 5.21 -7.94
N PRO A 214 -17.94 6.39 -7.48
CA PRO A 214 -17.15 7.27 -6.64
C PRO A 214 -16.98 6.69 -5.23
N ILE A 215 -15.76 6.71 -4.71
CA ILE A 215 -15.40 6.43 -3.31
C ILE A 215 -15.22 7.74 -2.55
N ALA A 216 -14.52 8.69 -3.16
CA ALA A 216 -14.31 10.02 -2.64
C ALA A 216 -14.43 11.05 -3.76
N ASN A 217 -14.92 12.23 -3.43
CA ASN A 217 -14.96 13.35 -4.34
C ASN A 217 -13.77 14.27 -4.06
N SER A 218 -13.16 14.77 -5.12
CA SER A 218 -12.18 15.85 -5.04
C SER A 218 -12.80 17.04 -4.32
N ARG A 219 -12.14 17.56 -3.29
CA ARG A 219 -12.55 18.74 -2.53
C ARG A 219 -11.38 19.71 -2.52
N GLY A 220 -11.63 20.98 -2.79
CA GLY A 220 -10.61 22.01 -2.76
C GLY A 220 -10.63 22.90 -3.97
N THR A 221 -9.91 24.03 -3.87
CA THR A 221 -9.82 25.07 -4.89
C THR A 221 -8.60 24.92 -5.78
N ASN A 222 -7.55 24.25 -5.31
CA ASN A 222 -6.32 24.01 -6.05
C ASN A 222 -6.15 22.52 -6.42
N GLU A 223 -5.22 22.23 -7.34
CA GLU A 223 -4.98 20.87 -7.85
C GLU A 223 -4.50 19.89 -6.77
N VAL A 224 -3.71 20.38 -5.80
CA VAL A 224 -3.19 19.55 -4.70
C VAL A 224 -4.31 19.14 -3.74
N GLU A 225 -5.20 20.06 -3.39
CA GLU A 225 -6.36 19.78 -2.55
C GLU A 225 -7.38 18.84 -3.23
N ARG A 226 -7.40 18.84 -4.57
CA ARG A 226 -8.24 17.95 -5.37
C ARG A 226 -7.65 16.58 -5.59
N LEU A 227 -6.38 16.37 -5.18
CA LEU A 227 -5.71 15.10 -5.35
C LEU A 227 -6.34 14.02 -4.48
N VAL A 228 -7.08 13.13 -5.10
CA VAL A 228 -7.72 11.97 -4.48
C VAL A 228 -7.44 10.76 -5.34
N ASP A 229 -6.58 9.85 -4.85
CA ASP A 229 -6.32 8.57 -5.50
C ASP A 229 -6.63 7.42 -4.55
N LEU A 230 -7.08 6.30 -5.10
CA LEU A 230 -7.26 5.07 -4.33
C LEU A 230 -5.91 4.37 -4.15
N VAL A 231 -5.61 4.00 -2.90
CA VAL A 231 -4.34 3.36 -2.54
C VAL A 231 -4.49 1.84 -2.48
N ALA A 232 -3.41 1.13 -2.83
CA ALA A 232 -3.35 -0.33 -2.80
C ALA A 232 -3.66 -0.91 -1.42
N GLY A 233 -4.11 -2.17 -1.40
CA GLY A 233 -4.54 -2.87 -0.19
C GLY A 233 -6.06 -2.84 -0.04
N VAL A 234 -6.71 -3.64 -0.87
CA VAL A 234 -8.17 -3.81 -0.91
C VAL A 234 -8.58 -4.91 0.06
N SER A 235 -9.56 -4.62 0.91
CA SER A 235 -10.22 -5.64 1.72
C SER A 235 -11.45 -6.17 0.98
N ARG A 236 -11.38 -7.40 0.47
CA ARG A 236 -12.49 -8.02 -0.26
C ARG A 236 -13.03 -9.26 0.44
N VAL A 237 -14.35 -9.33 0.57
CA VAL A 237 -15.07 -10.51 1.05
C VAL A 237 -16.27 -10.74 0.13
N GLY A 238 -16.27 -11.85 -0.58
CA GLY A 238 -17.27 -12.15 -1.59
C GLY A 238 -17.36 -11.05 -2.66
N ASP A 239 -18.54 -10.47 -2.81
CA ASP A 239 -18.83 -9.42 -3.77
C ASP A 239 -18.56 -8.01 -3.23
N VAL A 240 -18.20 -7.86 -1.96
CA VAL A 240 -17.95 -6.57 -1.33
C VAL A 240 -16.46 -6.28 -1.28
N ALA A 241 -16.02 -5.20 -1.90
CA ALA A 241 -14.67 -4.66 -1.81
C ALA A 241 -14.68 -3.31 -1.08
N CYS A 242 -13.80 -3.17 -0.10
CA CYS A 242 -13.57 -1.93 0.61
C CYS A 242 -12.19 -1.39 0.28
N VAL A 243 -12.13 -0.11 -0.04
CA VAL A 243 -10.93 0.59 -0.48
C VAL A 243 -10.77 1.91 0.25
N ARG A 244 -9.54 2.41 0.24
CA ARG A 244 -9.20 3.71 0.81
C ARG A 244 -8.87 4.71 -0.30
N ALA A 245 -9.46 5.89 -0.20
CA ALA A 245 -9.00 7.08 -0.88
C ALA A 245 -8.01 7.81 0.03
N PHE A 246 -6.83 8.13 -0.48
CA PHE A 246 -5.73 8.75 0.27
C PHE A 246 -6.19 9.97 1.06
N GLN A 247 -5.98 9.94 2.37
CA GLN A 247 -6.31 11.01 3.33
C GLN A 247 -7.72 11.62 3.16
N SER A 248 -8.67 10.87 2.62
CA SER A 248 -9.99 11.39 2.27
C SER A 248 -11.12 10.52 2.79
N ALA A 249 -11.17 9.24 2.39
CA ALA A 249 -12.29 8.37 2.72
C ALA A 249 -11.91 6.88 2.75
N VAL A 250 -12.75 6.11 3.41
CA VAL A 250 -12.88 4.66 3.26
C VAL A 250 -14.27 4.37 2.72
N GLY A 251 -14.39 3.50 1.72
CA GLY A 251 -15.68 3.13 1.17
C GLY A 251 -15.73 1.69 0.71
N CYS A 252 -16.92 1.10 0.78
CA CYS A 252 -17.21 -0.25 0.34
C CYS A 252 -18.23 -0.23 -0.82
N ILE A 253 -18.00 -1.10 -1.79
CA ILE A 253 -18.88 -1.27 -2.94
C ILE A 253 -19.21 -2.76 -3.18
N ASN A 254 -20.31 -3.03 -3.85
CA ASN A 254 -20.53 -4.32 -4.46
C ASN A 254 -19.88 -4.32 -5.86
N VAL A 255 -18.82 -5.11 -6.04
CA VAL A 255 -18.00 -5.11 -7.27
C VAL A 255 -18.67 -5.85 -8.45
N VAL A 256 -19.65 -6.70 -8.18
CA VAL A 256 -20.43 -7.41 -9.23
C VAL A 256 -21.50 -6.48 -9.78
N LYS A 257 -22.22 -5.78 -8.89
CA LYS A 257 -23.29 -4.84 -9.29
C LYS A 257 -22.74 -3.48 -9.71
N GLY A 258 -21.48 -3.13 -9.36
CA GLY A 258 -20.96 -1.80 -9.58
C GLY A 258 -21.73 -0.73 -8.80
N SER A 259 -22.11 -1.00 -7.57
CA SER A 259 -22.92 -0.09 -6.76
C SER A 259 -22.25 0.23 -5.41
N PRO A 260 -22.32 1.49 -4.95
CA PRO A 260 -21.79 1.87 -3.65
C PRO A 260 -22.64 1.25 -2.55
N ILE A 261 -21.97 0.91 -1.41
CA ILE A 261 -22.65 0.49 -0.18
C ILE A 261 -22.57 1.65 0.80
N TRP A 262 -21.38 2.10 1.12
CA TRP A 262 -21.15 3.28 1.96
C TRP A 262 -19.78 3.92 1.65
N SER A 263 -19.62 5.18 2.05
CA SER A 263 -18.34 5.88 2.12
C SER A 263 -18.33 6.79 3.33
N LYS A 264 -17.22 6.78 4.11
CA LYS A 264 -17.03 7.56 5.34
C LYS A 264 -15.70 8.30 5.28
N PRO A 265 -15.62 9.54 5.83
CA PRO A 265 -14.35 10.26 5.96
C PRO A 265 -13.33 9.47 6.78
N ALA A 266 -12.09 9.43 6.30
CA ALA A 266 -10.98 8.76 6.94
C ALA A 266 -9.65 9.37 6.46
N ASN A 267 -8.65 9.45 7.34
CA ASN A 267 -7.39 10.15 7.07
C ASN A 267 -6.19 9.19 7.06
N GLY A 268 -6.24 8.16 6.24
CA GLY A 268 -5.15 7.19 6.12
C GLY A 268 -4.54 7.16 4.73
N SER A 269 -3.37 6.55 4.64
CA SER A 269 -2.57 6.44 3.41
C SER A 269 -2.22 5.00 3.03
N THR A 270 -2.68 4.02 3.80
CA THR A 270 -2.39 2.59 3.61
C THR A 270 -3.66 1.80 3.34
N GLY A 271 -3.50 0.57 2.88
CA GLY A 271 -4.61 -0.31 2.58
C GLY A 271 -5.44 -0.74 3.79
N LEU A 272 -6.44 -1.55 3.53
CA LEU A 272 -7.42 -2.06 4.48
C LEU A 272 -7.38 -3.58 4.51
N HIS A 273 -7.74 -4.17 5.64
CA HIS A 273 -7.98 -5.60 5.76
C HIS A 273 -9.14 -5.87 6.73
N GLY A 274 -9.76 -7.05 6.64
CA GLY A 274 -10.84 -7.43 7.54
C GLY A 274 -11.58 -8.65 7.05
N ASP A 275 -12.68 -8.99 7.72
CA ASP A 275 -13.57 -10.10 7.38
C ASP A 275 -14.99 -9.62 7.01
N ALA A 276 -15.97 -10.50 7.05
CA ALA A 276 -17.35 -10.18 6.70
C ALA A 276 -18.01 -9.19 7.67
N ALA A 277 -17.55 -9.12 8.91
CA ALA A 277 -18.12 -8.27 9.95
C ALA A 277 -17.37 -6.95 10.14
N THR A 278 -16.02 -7.00 10.16
CA THR A 278 -15.18 -5.89 10.58
C THR A 278 -14.14 -5.54 9.53
N LEU A 279 -13.92 -4.24 9.34
CA LEU A 279 -12.90 -3.67 8.49
C LEU A 279 -11.88 -2.93 9.37
N PHE A 280 -10.58 -3.09 9.10
CA PHE A 280 -9.50 -2.44 9.83
C PHE A 280 -8.64 -1.59 8.89
N GLY A 281 -8.14 -0.47 9.41
CA GLY A 281 -7.22 0.41 8.70
C GLY A 281 -6.46 1.32 9.66
N THR A 282 -5.33 1.85 9.20
CA THR A 282 -4.52 2.79 9.95
C THR A 282 -4.70 4.21 9.41
N GLU A 283 -4.76 5.20 10.30
CA GLU A 283 -4.84 6.61 9.93
C GLU A 283 -3.43 7.25 9.87
N GLY A 284 -3.31 8.38 9.18
CA GLY A 284 -2.03 9.04 8.95
C GLY A 284 -1.33 9.52 10.23
N ASP A 285 -2.08 9.74 11.30
CA ASP A 285 -1.56 10.10 12.63
C ASP A 285 -1.20 8.88 13.50
N GLY A 286 -1.32 7.65 12.97
CA GLY A 286 -0.96 6.42 13.66
C GLY A 286 -2.08 5.77 14.47
N LYS A 287 -3.33 6.18 14.28
CA LYS A 287 -4.49 5.47 14.85
C LYS A 287 -4.75 4.17 14.09
N LEU A 288 -5.12 3.12 14.81
CA LEU A 288 -5.71 1.91 14.25
C LEU A 288 -7.22 1.98 14.49
N VAL A 289 -8.01 1.79 13.46
CA VAL A 289 -9.47 1.94 13.49
C VAL A 289 -10.13 0.66 13.00
N ALA A 290 -11.20 0.27 13.72
CA ALA A 290 -12.13 -0.76 13.29
C ALA A 290 -13.47 -0.15 12.91
N TRP A 291 -13.99 -0.58 11.75
CA TRP A 291 -15.32 -0.20 11.27
C TRP A 291 -16.20 -1.42 11.10
N ASN A 292 -17.48 -1.29 11.32
CA ASN A 292 -18.47 -2.25 10.87
C ASN A 292 -18.47 -2.28 9.33
N ARG A 293 -18.28 -3.46 8.75
CA ARG A 293 -18.18 -3.58 7.28
C ARG A 293 -19.50 -3.26 6.57
N ALA A 294 -20.65 -3.47 7.21
CA ALA A 294 -21.94 -3.30 6.56
C ALA A 294 -22.33 -1.83 6.33
N ASP A 295 -21.97 -0.94 7.27
CA ASP A 295 -22.42 0.46 7.29
C ASP A 295 -21.30 1.50 7.48
N GLY A 296 -20.06 1.06 7.79
CA GLY A 296 -18.91 1.92 8.00
C GLY A 296 -18.90 2.64 9.34
N GLU A 297 -19.76 2.28 10.30
CA GLU A 297 -19.72 2.86 11.65
C GLU A 297 -18.47 2.38 12.40
N ARG A 298 -17.87 3.29 13.17
CA ARG A 298 -16.66 2.97 13.96
C ARG A 298 -17.03 2.10 15.14
N ILE A 299 -16.35 0.95 15.26
CA ILE A 299 -16.48 0.03 16.40
C ILE A 299 -15.57 0.49 17.53
N TRP A 300 -14.27 0.69 17.20
CA TRP A 300 -13.26 1.18 18.14
C TRP A 300 -12.13 1.92 17.43
N VAL A 301 -11.37 2.69 18.20
CA VAL A 301 -10.17 3.41 17.77
C VAL A 301 -9.08 3.20 18.82
N ASN A 302 -7.89 2.77 18.40
CA ASN A 302 -6.69 2.76 19.22
C ASN A 302 -5.74 3.86 18.72
N ASP A 303 -5.28 4.76 19.59
CA ASP A 303 -4.40 5.89 19.25
C ASP A 303 -3.02 5.81 19.95
N ARG A 304 -2.65 4.66 20.53
CA ARG A 304 -1.44 4.48 21.32
C ARG A 304 -0.16 4.40 20.47
N LEU A 305 -0.29 4.19 19.16
CA LEU A 305 0.84 4.14 18.21
C LEU A 305 0.94 5.42 17.35
N ARG A 306 0.62 6.57 17.91
CA ARG A 306 0.66 7.84 17.16
C ARG A 306 2.04 8.12 16.61
N PHE A 307 2.07 8.57 15.35
CA PHE A 307 3.27 8.99 14.60
C PHE A 307 4.35 7.91 14.45
N ARG A 308 4.00 6.63 14.59
CA ARG A 308 4.94 5.51 14.39
C ARG A 308 5.01 5.02 12.96
N GLY A 309 4.27 5.63 12.02
CA GLY A 309 4.28 5.27 10.59
C GLY A 309 3.79 3.85 10.35
N LEU A 310 2.55 3.60 10.74
CA LEU A 310 1.93 2.28 10.63
C LEU A 310 1.68 1.89 9.17
N GLY A 311 1.96 0.63 8.83
CA GLY A 311 1.56 0.00 7.58
C GLY A 311 0.07 -0.39 7.56
N ALA A 312 -0.38 -1.03 6.47
CA ALA A 312 -1.72 -1.59 6.41
C ALA A 312 -1.86 -2.78 7.39
N PRO A 313 -3.02 -2.90 8.07
CA PRO A 313 -3.26 -3.98 9.01
C PRO A 313 -3.51 -5.31 8.30
N LEU A 314 -3.36 -6.40 9.05
CA LEU A 314 -3.79 -7.75 8.68
C LEU A 314 -4.62 -8.33 9.83
N LEU A 315 -5.81 -8.83 9.53
CA LEU A 315 -6.60 -9.62 10.49
C LEU A 315 -6.09 -11.07 10.49
N VAL A 316 -5.70 -11.57 11.66
CA VAL A 316 -5.23 -12.94 11.87
C VAL A 316 -5.97 -13.54 13.07
N GLY A 317 -6.97 -14.37 12.80
CA GLY A 317 -7.81 -14.96 13.84
C GLY A 317 -8.47 -13.90 14.74
N ARG A 318 -8.08 -13.87 16.01
CA ARG A 318 -8.58 -12.90 17.01
C ARG A 318 -7.73 -11.64 17.12
N SER A 319 -6.71 -11.50 16.29
CA SER A 319 -5.75 -10.38 16.35
C SER A 319 -5.73 -9.56 15.07
N VAL A 320 -5.46 -8.28 15.20
CA VAL A 320 -5.10 -7.38 14.12
C VAL A 320 -3.62 -7.06 14.23
N VAL A 321 -2.85 -7.35 13.17
CA VAL A 321 -1.40 -7.15 13.12
C VAL A 321 -1.08 -5.93 12.29
N VAL A 322 -0.23 -5.03 12.80
CA VAL A 322 0.30 -3.89 12.07
C VAL A 322 1.81 -3.79 12.26
N GLY A 323 2.53 -3.46 11.19
CA GLY A 323 3.95 -3.15 11.24
C GLY A 323 4.19 -1.65 11.37
N ASP A 324 5.30 -1.23 11.99
CA ASP A 324 5.69 0.16 12.10
C ASP A 324 7.04 0.48 11.41
N GLN A 325 7.41 1.76 11.39
CA GLN A 325 8.67 2.22 10.80
C GLN A 325 9.92 1.85 11.63
N ALA A 326 9.76 1.43 12.88
CA ALA A 326 10.85 0.94 13.73
C ALA A 326 11.08 -0.58 13.57
N GLY A 327 10.31 -1.25 12.71
CA GLY A 327 10.42 -2.69 12.50
C GLY A 327 9.76 -3.52 13.59
N LEU A 328 8.74 -2.97 14.23
CA LEU A 328 7.95 -3.69 15.23
C LEU A 328 6.64 -4.18 14.62
N LEU A 329 6.24 -5.39 14.99
CA LEU A 329 4.91 -5.94 14.75
C LEU A 329 4.08 -5.79 16.02
N HIS A 330 2.96 -5.13 15.91
CA HIS A 330 2.02 -4.94 17.01
C HIS A 330 0.76 -5.77 16.74
N PHE A 331 0.36 -6.58 17.73
CA PHE A 331 -0.83 -7.41 17.70
C PHE A 331 -1.87 -6.82 18.64
N PHE A 332 -3.03 -6.50 18.09
CA PHE A 332 -4.15 -5.95 18.84
C PHE A 332 -5.34 -6.91 18.85
N SER A 333 -6.13 -6.88 19.90
CA SER A 333 -7.42 -7.56 19.93
C SER A 333 -8.34 -7.00 18.86
N ARG A 334 -8.95 -7.87 18.07
CA ARG A 334 -9.94 -7.47 17.06
C ARG A 334 -11.22 -6.90 17.69
N GLU A 335 -11.51 -7.26 18.93
CA GLU A 335 -12.76 -6.94 19.60
C GLU A 335 -12.78 -5.51 20.13
N ASP A 336 -11.68 -5.09 20.78
CA ASP A 336 -11.59 -3.81 21.49
C ASP A 336 -10.34 -2.98 21.17
N GLY A 337 -9.43 -3.52 20.33
CA GLY A 337 -8.19 -2.84 19.97
C GLY A 337 -7.14 -2.80 21.09
N SER A 338 -7.27 -3.59 22.17
CA SER A 338 -6.24 -3.68 23.22
C SER A 338 -4.97 -4.35 22.70
N LEU A 339 -3.80 -3.93 23.19
CA LEU A 339 -2.51 -4.53 22.82
C LEU A 339 -2.41 -5.95 23.40
N LEU A 340 -2.07 -6.93 22.57
CA LEU A 340 -1.86 -8.32 22.95
C LEU A 340 -0.39 -8.72 22.97
N GLN A 341 0.37 -8.25 21.98
CA GLN A 341 1.77 -8.65 21.80
C GLN A 341 2.51 -7.64 20.95
N ARG A 342 3.83 -7.54 21.15
CA ARG A 342 4.75 -6.82 20.27
C ARG A 342 5.96 -7.70 19.99
N ILE A 343 6.34 -7.79 18.70
CA ILE A 343 7.47 -8.62 18.25
C ILE A 343 8.43 -7.73 17.45
N PRO A 344 9.73 -7.66 17.82
CA PRO A 344 10.73 -6.99 17.01
C PRO A 344 11.08 -7.82 15.77
N THR A 345 11.47 -7.15 14.68
CA THR A 345 12.07 -7.76 13.50
C THR A 345 13.57 -7.43 13.43
N ASP A 346 14.03 -6.79 12.37
CA ASP A 346 15.44 -6.42 12.17
C ASP A 346 15.72 -4.92 12.40
N ASN A 347 14.84 -4.22 13.08
CA ASN A 347 14.89 -2.77 13.35
C ASN A 347 14.83 -1.89 12.07
N SER A 348 14.42 -2.46 10.92
CA SER A 348 14.12 -1.70 9.73
C SER A 348 12.61 -1.64 9.50
N PRO A 349 12.09 -0.59 8.83
CA PRO A 349 10.66 -0.46 8.58
C PRO A 349 10.04 -1.70 7.94
N ILE A 350 8.83 -2.04 8.31
CA ILE A 350 8.05 -3.07 7.62
C ILE A 350 7.73 -2.58 6.20
N ALA A 351 8.12 -3.34 5.19
CA ALA A 351 8.08 -2.91 3.78
C ALA A 351 6.74 -3.11 3.10
N ALA A 352 6.00 -4.13 3.53
CA ALA A 352 4.71 -4.50 2.94
C ALA A 352 3.72 -4.88 4.04
N SER A 353 2.42 -4.87 3.72
CA SER A 353 1.42 -5.46 4.63
C SER A 353 1.80 -6.91 4.90
N PRO A 354 1.81 -7.36 6.17
CA PRO A 354 1.95 -8.77 6.47
C PRO A 354 0.89 -9.61 5.75
N ILE A 355 1.20 -10.84 5.45
CA ILE A 355 0.22 -11.81 4.89
C ILE A 355 0.20 -13.08 5.74
N LEU A 356 -0.94 -13.75 5.76
CA LEU A 356 -1.09 -15.06 6.39
C LEU A 356 -1.22 -16.12 5.31
N VAL A 357 -0.35 -17.14 5.35
CA VAL A 357 -0.38 -18.29 4.45
C VAL A 357 -0.44 -19.55 5.29
N GLY A 358 -1.58 -20.25 5.26
CA GLY A 358 -1.84 -21.32 6.20
C GLY A 358 -1.75 -20.82 7.64
N GLN A 359 -0.79 -21.31 8.41
CA GLN A 359 -0.52 -20.87 9.79
C GLN A 359 0.71 -19.94 9.89
N THR A 360 1.34 -19.58 8.77
CA THR A 360 2.54 -18.77 8.78
C THR A 360 2.21 -17.30 8.48
N LEU A 361 2.47 -16.43 9.45
CA LEU A 361 2.48 -14.97 9.25
C LEU A 361 3.80 -14.58 8.59
N VAL A 362 3.73 -14.07 7.37
CA VAL A 362 4.90 -13.64 6.59
C VAL A 362 5.04 -12.14 6.65
N VAL A 363 6.22 -11.68 6.98
CA VAL A 363 6.58 -10.26 7.14
C VAL A 363 7.82 -9.95 6.32
N VAL A 364 7.82 -8.82 5.62
CA VAL A 364 8.96 -8.36 4.81
C VAL A 364 9.41 -7.00 5.33
N THR A 365 10.71 -6.84 5.59
CA THR A 365 11.31 -5.60 6.05
C THR A 365 11.97 -4.81 4.91
N ARG A 366 12.25 -3.53 5.12
CA ARG A 366 12.93 -2.67 4.13
C ARG A 366 14.36 -3.10 3.83
N LEU A 367 15.06 -3.72 4.78
CA LEU A 367 16.37 -4.32 4.53
C LEU A 367 16.28 -5.65 3.77
N GLY A 368 15.06 -6.13 3.48
CA GLY A 368 14.82 -7.32 2.67
C GLY A 368 14.82 -8.62 3.44
N LYS A 369 14.74 -8.61 4.77
CA LYS A 369 14.44 -9.83 5.50
C LYS A 369 13.00 -10.25 5.27
N VAL A 370 12.81 -11.51 4.99
CA VAL A 370 11.52 -12.20 4.90
C VAL A 370 11.44 -13.13 6.10
N LEU A 371 10.47 -12.91 6.96
CA LEU A 371 10.33 -13.58 8.24
C LEU A 371 9.01 -14.35 8.27
N GLY A 372 9.06 -15.61 8.66
CA GLY A 372 7.88 -16.43 8.92
C GLY A 372 7.68 -16.63 10.41
N PHE A 373 6.51 -16.28 10.93
CA PHE A 373 6.11 -16.48 12.32
C PHE A 373 4.97 -17.45 12.43
N ARG A 374 4.93 -18.25 13.50
CA ARG A 374 3.88 -19.23 13.77
C ARG A 374 3.48 -19.23 15.24
N PRO A 375 2.30 -19.72 15.59
CA PRO A 375 1.98 -20.05 16.98
C PRO A 375 3.00 -21.07 17.55
N ASP A 376 3.25 -20.95 18.85
CA ASP A 376 4.08 -21.91 19.60
C ASP A 376 3.43 -23.30 19.67
#